data_04ada19cc9948acacd99304ef45e2d6f
#
_entry.id   04ada19cc9948acacd99304ef45e2d6f
#
_cell.length_a   1.000
_cell.length_b   1.000
_cell.length_c   1.000
_cell.angle_alpha   90.00
_cell.angle_beta   90.00
_cell.angle_gamma   90.00
#
_symmetry.space_group_name_H-M   'P 1'
#
loop_
_entity.id
_entity.type
_entity.pdbx_description
1 polymer ?
#
loop_
_entity_poly.entity_id
_entity_poly.type
_entity_poly.pdbx_seq_one_letter_code
_entity_poly.pdbx_strand_id
1 'polypeptide(L)'
;ASGHRCLVKPSAKDSALMLHVIGQLLDIDPETAVEQYDGTAPVDAVIATGSDNANRYFRARYAGIPALLRGSRQSVAVLSGSESAAQLAGLADDIWAYSGLGCRNVSLLFLPEGYTPQLHTPPMHPGYRNNCRQARALLTMQGRTFLDWGDSVAVEQEEFPPMLSQVACAHYRSTDEVAAWLARHDERIQCVVTECLPHSRRVAFGQAQSPALTDYPDDRDVMAWLAGLG
;
A
#
# COMPACT_ATOMS: atom_id res chain seq x y z
N ALA A 1 16.72 -17.36 -7.91
CA ALA A 1 17.51 -16.24 -8.42
C ALA A 1 18.70 -15.92 -7.49
N SER A 2 18.48 -15.79 -6.19
CA SER A 2 19.55 -15.48 -5.21
C SER A 2 20.39 -16.69 -4.77
N GLY A 3 19.99 -17.91 -5.10
CA GLY A 3 20.66 -19.15 -4.66
C GLY A 3 20.31 -19.62 -3.23
N HIS A 4 19.55 -18.85 -2.49
CA HIS A 4 19.12 -19.22 -1.14
C HIS A 4 17.99 -20.26 -1.16
N ARG A 5 18.01 -21.19 -0.19
CA ARG A 5 16.85 -22.03 0.11
C ARG A 5 15.74 -21.18 0.72
N CYS A 6 14.53 -21.28 0.19
CA CYS A 6 13.39 -20.46 0.57
C CYS A 6 12.36 -21.29 1.33
N LEU A 7 12.17 -20.98 2.62
CA LEU A 7 11.13 -21.58 3.45
C LEU A 7 9.93 -20.62 3.49
N VAL A 8 8.82 -21.00 2.85
CA VAL A 8 7.63 -20.14 2.72
C VAL A 8 6.59 -20.50 3.77
N LYS A 9 6.24 -19.52 4.61
CA LYS A 9 5.10 -19.64 5.54
C LYS A 9 3.92 -18.83 5.03
N PRO A 10 2.95 -19.47 4.36
CA PRO A 10 1.77 -18.78 3.88
C PRO A 10 0.92 -18.19 5.03
N SER A 11 0.20 -17.12 4.74
CA SER A 11 -0.83 -16.61 5.65
C SER A 11 -1.93 -17.67 5.82
N ALA A 12 -2.42 -17.85 7.05
CA ALA A 12 -3.56 -18.76 7.29
C ALA A 12 -4.84 -18.33 6.54
N LYS A 13 -4.95 -17.06 6.16
CA LYS A 13 -6.11 -16.53 5.42
C LYS A 13 -6.02 -16.80 3.91
N ASP A 14 -4.83 -17.03 3.37
CA ASP A 14 -4.59 -17.17 1.94
C ASP A 14 -3.42 -18.13 1.68
N SER A 15 -3.54 -19.35 2.18
CA SER A 15 -2.53 -20.39 1.96
C SER A 15 -2.67 -21.03 0.58
N ALA A 16 -3.88 -21.14 0.05
CA ALA A 16 -4.16 -21.88 -1.19
C ALA A 16 -3.43 -21.28 -2.41
N LEU A 17 -3.48 -19.97 -2.59
CA LEU A 17 -2.80 -19.30 -3.71
C LEU A 17 -1.28 -19.42 -3.60
N MET A 18 -0.71 -19.23 -2.41
CA MET A 18 0.73 -19.35 -2.23
C MET A 18 1.23 -20.77 -2.47
N LEU A 19 0.49 -21.78 -1.99
CA LEU A 19 0.84 -23.19 -2.24
C LEU A 19 0.71 -23.54 -3.72
N HIS A 20 -0.28 -22.99 -4.43
CA HIS A 20 -0.41 -23.14 -5.87
C HIS A 20 0.81 -22.56 -6.61
N VAL A 21 1.26 -21.34 -6.24
CA VAL A 21 2.45 -20.72 -6.84
C VAL A 21 3.70 -21.56 -6.57
N ILE A 22 3.88 -22.10 -5.35
CA ILE A 22 5.00 -23.01 -5.05
C ILE A 22 4.92 -24.24 -5.93
N GLY A 23 3.74 -24.84 -6.10
CA GLY A 23 3.53 -25.99 -7.00
C GLY A 23 3.94 -25.67 -8.43
N GLN A 24 3.50 -24.54 -8.99
CA GLN A 24 3.89 -24.12 -10.34
C GLN A 24 5.41 -23.91 -10.51
N LEU A 25 6.07 -23.35 -9.50
CA LEU A 25 7.53 -23.19 -9.53
C LEU A 25 8.24 -24.55 -9.59
N LEU A 26 7.80 -25.51 -8.78
CA LEU A 26 8.35 -26.87 -8.76
C LEU A 26 8.02 -27.68 -10.02
N ASP A 27 6.87 -27.40 -10.66
CA ASP A 27 6.53 -28.00 -11.97
C ASP A 27 7.44 -27.49 -13.09
N ILE A 28 7.85 -26.21 -13.03
CA ILE A 28 8.75 -25.59 -14.01
C ILE A 28 10.20 -26.03 -13.77
N ASP A 29 10.63 -26.04 -12.52
CA ASP A 29 11.99 -26.42 -12.13
C ASP A 29 11.93 -27.19 -10.79
N PRO A 30 11.94 -28.55 -10.86
CA PRO A 30 11.90 -29.39 -9.66
C PRO A 30 13.09 -29.24 -8.71
N GLU A 31 14.21 -28.66 -9.19
CA GLU A 31 15.38 -28.40 -8.35
C GLU A 31 15.31 -27.04 -7.62
N THR A 32 14.25 -26.27 -7.84
CA THR A 32 14.03 -25.01 -7.15
C THR A 32 13.98 -25.23 -5.63
N ALA A 33 14.89 -24.61 -4.88
CA ALA A 33 15.00 -24.77 -3.43
C ALA A 33 13.91 -23.97 -2.69
N VAL A 34 12.63 -24.30 -2.93
CA VAL A 34 11.45 -23.67 -2.30
C VAL A 34 10.60 -24.74 -1.64
N GLU A 35 10.25 -24.55 -0.39
CA GLU A 35 9.41 -25.47 0.35
C GLU A 35 8.52 -24.76 1.39
N GLN A 36 7.47 -25.44 1.83
CA GLN A 36 6.60 -24.91 2.86
C GLN A 36 7.30 -24.96 4.24
N TYR A 37 7.28 -23.83 4.96
CA TYR A 37 7.83 -23.71 6.29
C TYR A 37 6.84 -24.18 7.37
N ASP A 38 7.21 -25.11 8.19
CA ASP A 38 6.42 -25.63 9.31
C ASP A 38 6.47 -24.74 10.57
N GLY A 39 7.43 -23.81 10.62
CA GLY A 39 7.64 -22.91 11.76
C GLY A 39 8.67 -23.39 12.78
N THR A 40 9.30 -24.54 12.59
CA THR A 40 10.23 -25.17 13.56
C THR A 40 11.68 -25.09 13.12
N ALA A 41 11.97 -25.24 11.84
CA ALA A 41 13.33 -25.20 11.33
C ALA A 41 14.03 -23.87 11.61
N PRO A 42 15.32 -23.85 11.95
CA PRO A 42 16.08 -22.60 12.06
C PRO A 42 16.19 -21.91 10.70
N VAL A 43 16.23 -20.60 10.72
CA VAL A 43 16.37 -19.75 9.52
C VAL A 43 17.49 -18.72 9.76
N ASP A 44 18.27 -18.43 8.71
CA ASP A 44 19.39 -17.51 8.78
C ASP A 44 18.98 -16.06 8.48
N ALA A 45 17.87 -15.87 7.78
CA ALA A 45 17.31 -14.57 7.48
C ALA A 45 15.78 -14.64 7.32
N VAL A 46 15.09 -13.53 7.49
CA VAL A 46 13.62 -13.45 7.38
C VAL A 46 13.18 -12.28 6.51
N ILE A 47 12.28 -12.57 5.59
CA ILE A 47 11.46 -11.55 4.92
C ILE A 47 10.02 -11.78 5.37
N ALA A 48 9.42 -10.82 6.08
CA ALA A 48 8.07 -10.96 6.56
C ALA A 48 7.22 -9.71 6.27
N THR A 49 5.98 -9.94 5.87
CA THR A 49 4.99 -8.88 5.63
C THR A 49 3.82 -9.09 6.58
N GLY A 50 3.37 -8.04 7.23
CA GLY A 50 2.25 -8.12 8.14
C GLY A 50 1.81 -6.78 8.71
N SER A 51 0.73 -6.79 9.50
CA SER A 51 0.32 -5.60 10.25
C SER A 51 1.40 -5.19 11.26
N ASP A 52 1.27 -3.98 11.81
CA ASP A 52 2.20 -3.48 12.83
C ASP A 52 2.29 -4.40 14.05
N ASN A 53 1.19 -5.06 14.42
CA ASN A 53 1.18 -6.08 15.47
C ASN A 53 1.99 -7.32 15.08
N ALA A 54 1.84 -7.80 13.84
CA ALA A 54 2.61 -8.92 13.33
C ALA A 54 4.10 -8.57 13.26
N ASN A 55 4.44 -7.36 12.86
CA ASN A 55 5.82 -6.89 12.82
C ASN A 55 6.48 -6.82 14.19
N ARG A 56 5.75 -6.39 15.23
CA ARG A 56 6.26 -6.45 16.61
C ARG A 56 6.58 -7.89 17.04
N TYR A 57 5.70 -8.83 16.70
CA TYR A 57 5.95 -10.26 16.94
C TYR A 57 7.17 -10.76 16.17
N PHE A 58 7.31 -10.43 14.88
CA PHE A 58 8.46 -10.86 14.08
C PHE A 58 9.76 -10.29 14.59
N ARG A 59 9.80 -9.03 15.00
CA ARG A 59 10.99 -8.41 15.60
C ARG A 59 11.45 -9.15 16.87
N ALA A 60 10.51 -9.56 17.71
CA ALA A 60 10.83 -10.30 18.92
C ALA A 60 11.28 -11.74 18.61
N ARG A 61 10.57 -12.42 17.71
CA ARG A 61 10.83 -13.83 17.37
C ARG A 61 12.15 -14.01 16.64
N TYR A 62 12.50 -13.10 15.76
CA TYR A 62 13.69 -13.18 14.91
C TYR A 62 14.77 -12.16 15.32
N ALA A 63 14.78 -11.81 16.61
CA ALA A 63 15.85 -10.98 17.15
C ALA A 63 17.19 -11.68 16.98
N GLY A 64 18.17 -10.97 16.42
CA GLY A 64 19.53 -11.49 16.23
C GLY A 64 19.82 -12.13 14.87
N ILE A 65 18.83 -12.23 13.99
CA ILE A 65 19.06 -12.61 12.58
C ILE A 65 18.66 -11.47 11.64
N PRO A 66 19.28 -11.38 10.44
CA PRO A 66 18.88 -10.40 9.43
C PRO A 66 17.39 -10.52 9.10
N ALA A 67 16.67 -9.41 9.19
CA ALA A 67 15.24 -9.40 8.96
C ALA A 67 14.79 -8.20 8.13
N LEU A 68 14.10 -8.48 7.01
CA LEU A 68 13.40 -7.50 6.21
C LEU A 68 11.91 -7.56 6.55
N LEU A 69 11.49 -6.70 7.48
CA LEU A 69 10.11 -6.67 7.98
C LEU A 69 9.34 -5.53 7.31
N ARG A 70 8.20 -5.85 6.70
CA ARG A 70 7.33 -4.91 6.01
C ARG A 70 6.04 -4.71 6.80
N GLY A 71 5.81 -3.45 7.20
CA GLY A 71 4.61 -3.01 7.90
C GLY A 71 3.48 -2.58 6.97
N SER A 72 2.43 -2.04 7.56
CA SER A 72 1.35 -1.41 6.82
C SER A 72 1.84 -0.10 6.22
N ARG A 73 1.69 0.04 4.90
CA ARG A 73 1.94 1.29 4.17
C ARG A 73 0.72 1.67 3.38
N GLN A 74 0.61 2.95 3.05
CA GLN A 74 -0.43 3.52 2.21
C GLN A 74 0.20 4.41 1.16
N SER A 75 -0.54 4.76 0.12
CA SER A 75 -0.06 5.68 -0.89
C SER A 75 -0.80 7.00 -0.85
N VAL A 76 -0.15 8.02 -1.35
CA VAL A 76 -0.68 9.38 -1.42
C VAL A 76 -0.74 9.86 -2.87
N ALA A 77 -1.62 10.83 -3.16
CA ALA A 77 -1.55 11.57 -4.40
C ALA A 77 -1.40 13.06 -4.12
N VAL A 78 -0.61 13.75 -4.94
CA VAL A 78 -0.45 15.20 -4.89
C VAL A 78 -0.93 15.78 -6.21
N LEU A 79 -2.03 16.51 -6.13
CA LEU A 79 -2.70 17.12 -7.28
C LEU A 79 -2.24 18.58 -7.44
N SER A 80 -2.16 19.03 -8.68
CA SER A 80 -1.82 20.42 -9.02
C SER A 80 -3.04 21.35 -9.10
N GLY A 81 -4.25 20.75 -9.21
CA GLY A 81 -5.49 21.48 -9.46
C GLY A 81 -5.81 21.68 -10.96
N SER A 82 -4.96 21.14 -11.84
CA SER A 82 -5.13 21.24 -13.30
C SER A 82 -5.14 19.88 -13.98
N GLU A 83 -5.48 18.82 -13.24
CA GLU A 83 -5.52 17.45 -13.76
C GLU A 83 -6.56 17.32 -14.87
N SER A 84 -6.16 16.68 -15.95
CA SER A 84 -7.06 16.29 -17.04
C SER A 84 -8.06 15.22 -16.60
N ALA A 85 -9.15 15.07 -17.34
CA ALA A 85 -10.12 14.00 -17.08
C ALA A 85 -9.49 12.59 -17.10
N ALA A 86 -8.48 12.37 -17.97
CA ALA A 86 -7.74 11.11 -18.02
C ALA A 86 -6.90 10.87 -16.76
N GLN A 87 -6.24 11.90 -16.22
CA GLN A 87 -5.48 11.80 -14.96
C GLN A 87 -6.40 11.55 -13.76
N LEU A 88 -7.57 12.22 -13.70
CA LEU A 88 -8.55 11.95 -12.65
C LEU A 88 -9.16 10.55 -12.76
N ALA A 89 -9.37 10.03 -13.96
CA ALA A 89 -9.80 8.63 -14.16
C ALA A 89 -8.70 7.65 -13.67
N GLY A 90 -7.42 7.92 -14.00
CA GLY A 90 -6.30 7.14 -13.48
C GLY A 90 -6.18 7.21 -11.96
N LEU A 91 -6.39 8.38 -11.36
CA LEU A 91 -6.43 8.53 -9.90
C LEU A 91 -7.56 7.70 -9.27
N ALA A 92 -8.72 7.63 -9.92
CA ALA A 92 -9.83 6.80 -9.48
C ALA A 92 -9.43 5.31 -9.45
N ASP A 93 -8.71 4.83 -10.46
CA ASP A 93 -8.15 3.47 -10.45
C ASP A 93 -7.12 3.28 -9.33
N ASP A 94 -6.23 4.26 -9.11
CA ASP A 94 -5.23 4.21 -8.04
C ASP A 94 -5.88 4.17 -6.64
N ILE A 95 -7.04 4.78 -6.44
CA ILE A 95 -7.78 4.76 -5.17
C ILE A 95 -8.55 3.44 -5.00
N TRP A 96 -9.33 3.02 -6.01
CA TRP A 96 -10.37 1.99 -5.84
C TRP A 96 -10.04 0.62 -6.42
N ALA A 97 -8.99 0.46 -7.20
CA ALA A 97 -8.56 -0.86 -7.64
C ALA A 97 -8.38 -1.80 -6.44
N TYR A 98 -8.74 -3.07 -6.62
CA TYR A 98 -8.68 -4.08 -5.54
C TYR A 98 -9.41 -3.66 -4.26
N SER A 99 -10.44 -2.82 -4.39
CA SER A 99 -11.22 -2.29 -3.26
C SER A 99 -10.40 -1.50 -2.23
N GLY A 100 -9.35 -0.83 -2.66
CA GLY A 100 -8.50 -0.01 -1.79
C GLY A 100 -7.69 -0.81 -0.75
N LEU A 101 -7.55 -2.12 -0.92
CA LEU A 101 -6.91 -3.00 0.07
C LEU A 101 -5.39 -3.08 -0.06
N GLY A 102 -4.82 -2.62 -1.17
CA GLY A 102 -3.37 -2.67 -1.41
C GLY A 102 -2.61 -1.50 -0.76
N CYS A 103 -1.36 -1.71 -0.42
CA CYS A 103 -0.48 -0.62 0.05
C CYS A 103 -0.23 0.46 -1.02
N ARG A 104 -0.42 0.13 -2.30
CA ARG A 104 -0.31 1.06 -3.42
C ARG A 104 -1.61 1.83 -3.70
N ASN A 105 -2.72 1.51 -3.02
CA ASN A 105 -3.92 2.32 -3.16
C ASN A 105 -3.74 3.67 -2.48
N VAL A 106 -4.12 4.70 -3.22
CA VAL A 106 -4.11 6.08 -2.71
C VAL A 106 -5.24 6.24 -1.69
N SER A 107 -4.90 6.67 -0.50
CA SER A 107 -5.88 6.91 0.58
C SER A 107 -5.83 8.32 1.15
N LEU A 108 -4.81 9.11 0.78
CA LEU A 108 -4.67 10.52 1.15
C LEU A 108 -4.34 11.34 -0.10
N LEU A 109 -5.12 12.39 -0.33
CA LEU A 109 -4.94 13.36 -1.40
C LEU A 109 -4.42 14.67 -0.81
N PHE A 110 -3.35 15.21 -1.39
CA PHE A 110 -2.93 16.60 -1.19
C PHE A 110 -3.49 17.44 -2.33
N LEU A 111 -4.27 18.44 -1.98
CA LEU A 111 -5.03 19.30 -2.88
C LEU A 111 -4.57 20.76 -2.72
N PRO A 112 -4.40 21.54 -3.80
CA PRO A 112 -4.22 22.98 -3.66
C PRO A 112 -5.41 23.63 -2.92
N GLU A 113 -5.18 24.71 -2.18
CA GLU A 113 -6.26 25.46 -1.55
C GLU A 113 -7.35 25.84 -2.58
N GLY A 114 -8.60 25.61 -2.20
CA GLY A 114 -9.78 25.92 -3.04
C GLY A 114 -10.06 24.93 -4.16
N TYR A 115 -9.25 23.88 -4.32
CA TYR A 115 -9.49 22.85 -5.33
C TYR A 115 -10.15 21.60 -4.71
N THR A 116 -11.13 21.06 -5.41
CA THR A 116 -11.80 19.79 -5.06
C THR A 116 -11.95 18.95 -6.32
N PRO A 117 -11.33 17.79 -6.43
CA PRO A 117 -11.44 16.94 -7.61
C PRO A 117 -12.84 16.33 -7.71
N GLN A 118 -13.36 16.26 -8.93
CA GLN A 118 -14.62 15.57 -9.22
C GLN A 118 -14.34 14.07 -9.37
N LEU A 119 -14.41 13.36 -8.27
CA LEU A 119 -14.21 11.91 -8.21
C LEU A 119 -15.51 11.19 -7.86
N HIS A 120 -15.68 10.01 -8.39
CA HIS A 120 -16.83 9.14 -8.12
C HIS A 120 -16.38 7.71 -7.97
N THR A 121 -16.76 7.07 -6.87
CA THR A 121 -16.44 5.66 -6.64
C THR A 121 -17.16 4.79 -7.66
N PRO A 122 -16.47 3.86 -8.33
CA PRO A 122 -17.13 2.87 -9.15
C PRO A 122 -18.01 1.95 -8.28
N PRO A 123 -18.94 1.18 -8.85
CA PRO A 123 -19.74 0.24 -8.10
C PRO A 123 -18.85 -0.78 -7.34
N MET A 124 -18.98 -0.80 -6.01
CA MET A 124 -18.16 -1.64 -5.14
C MET A 124 -18.92 -2.85 -4.62
N HIS A 125 -18.18 -3.87 -4.18
CA HIS A 125 -18.80 -5.06 -3.59
C HIS A 125 -19.50 -4.75 -2.24
N PRO A 126 -20.44 -5.59 -1.79
CA PRO A 126 -21.25 -5.29 -0.60
C PRO A 126 -20.45 -5.02 0.67
N GLY A 127 -19.31 -5.70 0.89
CA GLY A 127 -18.44 -5.48 2.06
C GLY A 127 -17.85 -4.06 2.09
N TYR A 128 -17.39 -3.56 0.95
CA TYR A 128 -16.88 -2.19 0.84
C TYR A 128 -17.97 -1.15 1.11
N ARG A 129 -19.16 -1.36 0.53
CA ARG A 129 -20.33 -0.50 0.79
C ARG A 129 -20.76 -0.49 2.25
N ASN A 130 -20.67 -1.63 2.95
CA ASN A 130 -20.94 -1.67 4.39
C ASN A 130 -19.92 -0.84 5.18
N ASN A 131 -18.63 -0.89 4.84
CA ASN A 131 -17.61 -0.02 5.43
C ASN A 131 -17.95 1.47 5.18
N CYS A 132 -18.40 1.84 3.99
CA CYS A 132 -18.82 3.20 3.67
C CYS A 132 -20.01 3.66 4.53
N ARG A 133 -21.04 2.80 4.70
CA ARG A 133 -22.19 3.11 5.59
C ARG A 133 -21.74 3.33 7.03
N GLN A 134 -20.85 2.48 7.51
CA GLN A 134 -20.28 2.63 8.85
C GLN A 134 -19.48 3.93 8.99
N ALA A 135 -18.64 4.25 7.99
CA ALA A 135 -17.85 5.48 7.96
C ALA A 135 -18.76 6.71 8.03
N ARG A 136 -19.81 6.77 7.20
CA ARG A 136 -20.79 7.86 7.21
C ARG A 136 -21.46 8.01 8.57
N ALA A 137 -21.92 6.90 9.16
CA ALA A 137 -22.55 6.93 10.46
C ALA A 137 -21.62 7.49 11.54
N LEU A 138 -20.37 7.03 11.60
CA LEU A 138 -19.38 7.49 12.57
C LEU A 138 -19.04 8.97 12.36
N LEU A 139 -18.81 9.41 11.13
CA LEU A 139 -18.52 10.83 10.84
C LEU A 139 -19.70 11.73 11.23
N THR A 140 -20.92 11.31 10.91
CA THR A 140 -22.13 12.03 11.30
C THR A 140 -22.27 12.14 12.84
N MET A 141 -22.04 11.03 13.55
CA MET A 141 -22.06 11.02 15.03
C MET A 141 -20.98 11.93 15.65
N GLN A 142 -19.84 12.07 14.96
CA GLN A 142 -18.73 12.94 15.37
C GLN A 142 -18.94 14.40 14.96
N GLY A 143 -20.03 14.72 14.24
CA GLY A 143 -20.28 16.07 13.71
C GLY A 143 -19.27 16.50 12.62
N ARG A 144 -18.58 15.55 11.98
CA ARG A 144 -17.60 15.82 10.92
C ARG A 144 -18.29 15.91 9.57
N THR A 145 -17.91 16.90 8.79
CA THR A 145 -18.33 17.02 7.38
C THR A 145 -17.53 16.07 6.51
N PHE A 146 -18.12 15.61 5.41
CA PHE A 146 -17.47 14.80 4.40
C PHE A 146 -18.12 15.03 3.04
N LEU A 147 -17.37 14.78 1.97
CA LEU A 147 -17.89 14.71 0.61
C LEU A 147 -18.33 13.29 0.30
N ASP A 148 -19.51 13.16 -0.30
CA ASP A 148 -20.05 11.87 -0.71
C ASP A 148 -19.60 11.55 -2.14
N TRP A 149 -18.77 10.51 -2.30
CA TRP A 149 -18.31 10.03 -3.59
C TRP A 149 -19.00 8.73 -4.04
N GLY A 150 -20.19 8.43 -3.54
CA GLY A 150 -20.92 7.20 -3.82
C GLY A 150 -20.62 6.10 -2.81
N ASP A 151 -19.88 5.08 -3.18
CA ASP A 151 -19.53 3.98 -2.24
C ASP A 151 -18.31 4.31 -1.35
N SER A 152 -17.77 5.54 -1.40
CA SER A 152 -16.75 6.06 -0.50
C SER A 152 -17.05 7.49 -0.04
N VAL A 153 -16.30 7.98 0.93
CA VAL A 153 -16.39 9.35 1.43
C VAL A 153 -15.02 10.00 1.48
N ALA A 154 -14.94 11.29 1.13
CA ALA A 154 -13.74 12.09 1.31
C ALA A 154 -13.86 12.95 2.55
N VAL A 155 -12.80 12.97 3.39
CA VAL A 155 -12.78 13.63 4.69
C VAL A 155 -11.58 14.55 4.78
N GLU A 156 -11.81 15.79 5.17
CA GLU A 156 -10.71 16.74 5.37
C GLU A 156 -9.88 16.35 6.59
N GLN A 157 -8.64 15.93 6.36
CA GLN A 157 -7.65 15.59 7.38
C GLN A 157 -6.27 15.38 6.76
N GLU A 158 -5.21 15.61 7.55
CA GLU A 158 -3.82 15.45 7.12
C GLU A 158 -3.24 14.05 7.42
N GLU A 159 -3.99 13.21 8.12
CA GLU A 159 -3.57 11.85 8.46
C GLU A 159 -4.25 10.82 7.55
N PHE A 160 -3.61 9.67 7.39
CA PHE A 160 -4.22 8.55 6.68
C PHE A 160 -5.56 8.16 7.31
N PRO A 161 -6.57 7.81 6.50
CA PRO A 161 -7.88 7.46 7.03
C PRO A 161 -7.82 6.15 7.84
N PRO A 162 -8.59 6.05 8.94
CA PRO A 162 -8.59 4.85 9.78
C PRO A 162 -9.42 3.70 9.20
N MET A 163 -10.24 3.96 8.20
CA MET A 163 -11.18 2.99 7.65
C MET A 163 -11.04 2.89 6.14
N LEU A 164 -11.23 1.67 5.64
CA LEU A 164 -11.46 1.42 4.22
C LEU A 164 -12.70 2.22 3.77
N SER A 165 -12.80 2.62 2.53
CA SER A 165 -13.87 3.49 1.99
C SER A 165 -13.84 4.97 2.44
N GLN A 166 -12.86 5.36 3.24
CA GLN A 166 -12.53 6.76 3.46
C GLN A 166 -11.30 7.15 2.64
N VAL A 167 -11.32 8.34 2.07
CA VAL A 167 -10.17 9.00 1.45
C VAL A 167 -9.93 10.30 2.20
N ALA A 168 -8.72 10.49 2.70
CA ALA A 168 -8.34 11.73 3.34
C ALA A 168 -8.02 12.80 2.28
N CYS A 169 -8.38 14.05 2.55
CA CYS A 169 -8.02 15.20 1.73
C CYS A 169 -7.35 16.25 2.62
N ALA A 170 -6.13 16.63 2.29
CA ALA A 170 -5.39 17.69 2.94
C ALA A 170 -5.12 18.83 1.95
N HIS A 171 -5.40 20.06 2.33
CA HIS A 171 -5.13 21.21 1.48
C HIS A 171 -3.73 21.79 1.74
N TYR A 172 -3.03 22.17 0.68
CA TYR A 172 -1.70 22.75 0.75
C TYR A 172 -1.62 24.10 0.04
N ARG A 173 -0.70 24.97 0.47
CA ARG A 173 -0.38 26.26 -0.14
C ARG A 173 0.84 26.20 -1.02
N SER A 174 1.78 25.30 -0.68
CA SER A 174 2.98 25.09 -1.45
C SER A 174 3.36 23.61 -1.51
N THR A 175 4.01 23.20 -2.58
CA THR A 175 4.56 21.84 -2.71
C THR A 175 5.66 21.54 -1.69
N ASP A 176 6.31 22.57 -1.13
CA ASP A 176 7.30 22.40 -0.07
C ASP A 176 6.69 21.90 1.23
N GLU A 177 5.46 22.34 1.57
CA GLU A 177 4.70 21.80 2.71
C GLU A 177 4.43 20.31 2.53
N VAL A 178 4.01 19.91 1.32
CA VAL A 178 3.78 18.50 0.99
C VAL A 178 5.07 17.70 1.06
N ALA A 179 6.16 18.20 0.48
CA ALA A 179 7.47 17.55 0.53
C ALA A 179 7.94 17.33 1.97
N ALA A 180 7.76 18.32 2.84
CA ALA A 180 8.10 18.21 4.26
C ALA A 180 7.21 17.18 4.99
N TRP A 181 5.92 17.10 4.63
CA TRP A 181 5.02 16.08 5.16
C TRP A 181 5.43 14.68 4.72
N LEU A 182 5.72 14.49 3.42
CA LEU A 182 6.17 13.22 2.85
C LEU A 182 7.45 12.73 3.54
N ALA A 183 8.43 13.62 3.74
CA ALA A 183 9.68 13.28 4.42
C ALA A 183 9.46 12.82 5.87
N ARG A 184 8.53 13.44 6.60
CA ARG A 184 8.21 13.03 7.97
C ARG A 184 7.48 11.69 8.07
N HIS A 185 6.76 11.30 7.01
CA HIS A 185 5.93 10.09 6.99
C HIS A 185 6.46 9.00 6.05
N ASP A 186 7.72 9.11 5.62
CA ASP A 186 8.34 8.27 4.60
C ASP A 186 8.16 6.78 4.85
N GLU A 187 8.30 6.33 6.09
CA GLU A 187 8.14 4.92 6.47
C GLU A 187 6.71 4.39 6.32
N ARG A 188 5.71 5.28 6.23
CA ARG A 188 4.29 4.94 6.07
C ARG A 188 3.82 4.97 4.61
N ILE A 189 4.66 5.47 3.69
CA ILE A 189 4.30 5.71 2.29
C ILE A 189 4.86 4.61 1.41
N GLN A 190 4.02 4.04 0.52
CA GLN A 190 4.43 3.07 -0.48
C GLN A 190 4.78 3.75 -1.80
N CYS A 191 3.91 4.60 -2.34
CA CYS A 191 4.20 5.41 -3.52
C CYS A 191 3.49 6.77 -3.46
N VAL A 192 3.96 7.70 -4.30
CA VAL A 192 3.43 9.07 -4.43
C VAL A 192 2.96 9.26 -5.87
N VAL A 193 1.65 9.31 -6.06
CA VAL A 193 1.03 9.59 -7.36
C VAL A 193 1.05 11.08 -7.59
N THR A 194 1.87 11.55 -8.53
CA THR A 194 1.98 12.99 -8.79
C THR A 194 2.76 13.30 -10.08
N GLU A 195 2.50 14.44 -10.67
CA GLU A 195 3.29 15.02 -11.76
C GLU A 195 3.92 16.37 -11.39
N CYS A 196 3.51 16.96 -10.26
CA CYS A 196 3.94 18.30 -9.85
C CYS A 196 5.03 18.33 -8.76
N LEU A 197 5.44 17.16 -8.24
CA LEU A 197 6.42 17.06 -7.16
C LEU A 197 7.46 15.96 -7.46
N PRO A 198 8.78 16.20 -7.32
CA PRO A 198 9.79 15.16 -7.40
C PRO A 198 9.77 14.27 -6.14
N HIS A 199 9.82 12.94 -6.34
CA HIS A 199 9.93 11.97 -5.26
C HIS A 199 10.55 10.66 -5.77
N SER A 200 11.33 9.93 -4.95
CA SER A 200 11.99 8.67 -5.37
C SER A 200 10.96 7.59 -5.76
N ARG A 201 9.84 7.52 -5.05
CA ARG A 201 8.73 6.58 -5.29
C ARG A 201 7.55 7.21 -6.04
N ARG A 202 7.87 8.19 -6.91
CA ARG A 202 6.86 8.84 -7.74
C ARG A 202 6.34 7.91 -8.83
N VAL A 203 5.02 7.93 -9.03
CA VAL A 203 4.33 7.26 -10.14
C VAL A 203 3.35 8.22 -10.80
N ALA A 204 3.05 8.01 -12.08
CA ALA A 204 2.03 8.78 -12.79
C ALA A 204 0.62 8.34 -12.35
N PHE A 205 -0.38 9.17 -12.61
CA PHE A 205 -1.79 8.85 -12.37
C PHE A 205 -2.20 7.57 -13.13
N GLY A 206 -2.88 6.66 -12.46
CA GLY A 206 -3.29 5.37 -13.00
C GLY A 206 -2.17 4.30 -13.06
N GLN A 207 -1.01 4.59 -12.50
CA GLN A 207 0.14 3.66 -12.54
C GLN A 207 0.52 3.09 -11.17
N ALA A 208 -0.19 3.45 -10.09
CA ALA A 208 0.15 2.96 -8.76
C ALA A 208 0.07 1.42 -8.67
N GLN A 209 -0.83 0.79 -9.42
CA GLN A 209 -1.04 -0.66 -9.40
C GLN A 209 -0.23 -1.42 -10.48
N SER A 210 0.66 -0.73 -11.21
CA SER A 210 1.45 -1.28 -12.29
C SER A 210 2.95 -1.15 -12.04
N PRO A 211 3.49 -1.69 -10.92
CA PRO A 211 4.91 -1.59 -10.63
C PRO A 211 5.74 -2.38 -11.65
N ALA A 212 6.89 -1.85 -12.03
CA ALA A 212 7.90 -2.58 -12.78
C ALA A 212 8.56 -3.67 -11.90
N LEU A 213 9.28 -4.60 -12.52
CA LEU A 213 10.03 -5.64 -11.79
C LEU A 213 11.12 -5.07 -10.87
N THR A 214 11.59 -3.87 -11.18
CA THR A 214 12.60 -3.14 -10.40
C THR A 214 12.02 -2.20 -9.34
N ASP A 215 10.69 -2.06 -9.28
CA ASP A 215 10.02 -1.27 -8.25
C ASP A 215 9.85 -2.12 -6.98
N TYR A 216 10.92 -2.28 -6.26
CA TYR A 216 10.91 -3.06 -5.03
C TYR A 216 9.97 -2.45 -3.98
N PRO A 217 9.21 -3.29 -3.26
CA PRO A 217 8.42 -2.81 -2.13
C PRO A 217 9.30 -2.08 -1.12
N ASP A 218 8.81 -0.96 -0.59
CA ASP A 218 9.48 -0.12 0.41
C ASP A 218 10.80 0.50 -0.11
N ASP A 219 10.98 0.58 -1.44
CA ASP A 219 12.21 1.07 -2.08
C ASP A 219 13.47 0.30 -1.61
N ARG A 220 13.29 -0.99 -1.25
CA ARG A 220 14.37 -1.86 -0.81
C ARG A 220 14.65 -2.95 -1.82
N ASP A 221 15.82 -2.89 -2.44
CA ASP A 221 16.31 -3.95 -3.33
C ASP A 221 16.52 -5.24 -2.54
N VAL A 222 15.53 -6.15 -2.68
CA VAL A 222 15.54 -7.45 -2.00
C VAL A 222 16.66 -8.34 -2.53
N MET A 223 16.98 -8.22 -3.82
CA MET A 223 18.04 -9.04 -4.43
C MET A 223 19.42 -8.62 -3.92
N ALA A 224 19.68 -7.31 -3.87
CA ALA A 224 20.91 -6.79 -3.27
C ALA A 224 21.01 -7.15 -1.76
N TRP A 225 19.88 -7.05 -1.02
CA TRP A 225 19.84 -7.44 0.38
C TRP A 225 20.17 -8.93 0.58
N LEU A 226 19.55 -9.82 -0.22
CA LEU A 226 19.82 -11.26 -0.18
C LEU A 226 21.28 -11.56 -0.55
N ALA A 227 21.83 -10.92 -1.57
CA ALA A 227 23.22 -11.11 -1.97
C ALA A 227 24.24 -10.70 -0.87
N GLY A 228 23.84 -9.79 0.01
CA GLY A 228 24.66 -9.36 1.14
C GLY A 228 24.60 -10.30 2.36
N LEU A 229 23.82 -11.37 2.32
CA LEU A 229 23.67 -12.32 3.44
C LEU A 229 24.67 -13.50 3.40
N GLY A 230 25.33 -13.69 2.23
CA GLY A 230 26.13 -14.88 1.95
C GLY A 230 27.57 -14.61 1.66
#